data_a922b2fd5469e1e0a106e8929c488aa7
#
_entry.id   a922b2fd5469e1e0a106e8929c488aa7
#
_cell.length_a   1.000
_cell.length_b   1.000
_cell.length_c   1.000
_cell.angle_alpha   90.00
_cell.angle_beta   90.00
_cell.angle_gamma   90.00
#
_symmetry.space_group_name_H-M   'P 1'
#
loop_
_entity.id
_entity.type
_entity.pdbx_description
1 polymer ?
#
loop_
_entity_poly.entity_id
_entity_poly.type
_entity_poly.pdbx_seq_one_letter_code
_entity_poly.pdbx_strand_id
1 'polypeptide(L)'
;MLNLPVPEAEYINEVLKPSETQQEMVSSFADRAERVRNGNVDPRTDNMLKITNDGRKLALDQRLINDLLPDEPESKVNLCVENAYQVWEESTPDKSTQLIFCDLSTPKADGTFNVYDDVREKLVAKGIPREEIAFIHEANTETKKAELFAKVRSGQVRILLGSTPKLGAGTNIRATCCRTNSNVG
;
A
#
# COMPACT_ATOMS: atom_id res chain seq x y z
N MET A 1 -5.54 17.55 -33.29
CA MET A 1 -5.41 17.28 -31.85
C MET A 1 -6.57 16.38 -31.45
N LEU A 2 -6.31 15.17 -30.99
CA LEU A 2 -7.34 14.28 -30.45
C LEU A 2 -7.77 14.85 -29.09
N ASN A 3 -9.00 15.32 -29.03
CA ASN A 3 -9.62 15.77 -27.78
C ASN A 3 -10.10 14.53 -27.02
N LEU A 4 -9.19 13.89 -26.29
CA LEU A 4 -9.55 12.76 -25.43
C LEU A 4 -10.22 13.33 -24.15
N PRO A 5 -11.36 12.78 -23.74
CA PRO A 5 -11.95 13.17 -22.45
C PRO A 5 -10.99 12.78 -21.33
N VAL A 6 -10.40 13.78 -20.67
CA VAL A 6 -9.56 13.57 -19.49
C VAL A 6 -10.50 13.59 -18.29
N PRO A 7 -10.51 12.54 -17.46
CA PRO A 7 -11.32 12.53 -16.25
C PRO A 7 -10.82 13.62 -15.29
N GLU A 8 -11.76 14.27 -14.61
CA GLU A 8 -11.46 15.20 -13.54
C GLU A 8 -10.94 14.42 -12.33
N ALA A 9 -9.78 14.84 -11.78
CA ALA A 9 -9.15 14.18 -10.64
C ALA A 9 -9.34 15.05 -9.38
N GLU A 10 -9.91 14.45 -8.35
CA GLU A 10 -9.95 15.03 -7.01
C GLU A 10 -8.81 14.43 -6.17
N TYR A 11 -8.02 15.32 -5.53
CA TYR A 11 -6.90 14.93 -4.69
C TYR A 11 -7.25 15.15 -3.22
N ILE A 12 -7.35 14.07 -2.46
CA ILE A 12 -7.64 14.10 -1.02
C ILE A 12 -6.37 13.71 -0.28
N ASN A 13 -5.83 14.63 0.52
CA ASN A 13 -4.67 14.37 1.36
C ASN A 13 -5.11 14.15 2.80
N GLU A 14 -4.83 12.96 3.32
CA GLU A 14 -5.09 12.63 4.71
C GLU A 14 -3.79 12.59 5.50
N VAL A 15 -3.76 13.31 6.63
CA VAL A 15 -2.58 13.45 7.48
C VAL A 15 -2.87 12.81 8.83
N LEU A 16 -2.07 11.82 9.20
CA LEU A 16 -2.12 11.19 10.51
C LEU A 16 -1.04 11.76 11.42
N LYS A 17 -1.36 11.81 12.72
CA LYS A 17 -0.37 12.15 13.74
C LYS A 17 0.43 10.91 14.09
N PRO A 18 1.76 11.03 14.24
CA PRO A 18 2.58 9.89 14.66
C PRO A 18 2.25 9.51 16.11
N SER A 19 2.21 8.20 16.40
CA SER A 19 2.08 7.70 17.76
C SER A 19 3.34 8.01 18.60
N GLU A 20 3.24 7.90 19.93
CA GLU A 20 4.40 8.08 20.82
C GLU A 20 5.53 7.10 20.45
N THR A 21 5.19 5.84 20.21
CA THR A 21 6.15 4.82 19.77
C THR A 21 6.86 5.22 18.48
N GLN A 22 6.12 5.73 17.50
CA GLN A 22 6.72 6.22 16.25
C GLN A 22 7.66 7.40 16.48
N GLN A 23 7.29 8.34 17.36
CA GLN A 23 8.15 9.48 17.70
C GLN A 23 9.45 9.05 18.37
N GLU A 24 9.40 8.09 19.31
CA GLU A 24 10.58 7.51 19.94
C GLU A 24 11.49 6.82 18.93
N MET A 25 10.91 6.04 18.01
CA MET A 25 11.68 5.37 16.95
C MET A 25 12.34 6.37 16.00
N VAL A 26 11.65 7.45 15.62
CA VAL A 26 12.23 8.53 14.80
C VAL A 26 13.40 9.20 15.53
N SER A 27 13.30 9.43 16.84
CA SER A 27 14.41 9.96 17.65
C SER A 27 15.62 9.01 17.58
N SER A 28 15.40 7.71 17.69
CA SER A 28 16.47 6.71 17.57
C SER A 28 17.15 6.72 16.19
N PHE A 29 16.42 7.03 15.13
CA PHE A 29 17.00 7.17 13.79
C PHE A 29 17.87 8.40 13.67
N ALA A 30 17.52 9.50 14.35
CA ALA A 30 18.38 10.69 14.42
C ALA A 30 19.72 10.38 15.07
N ASP A 31 19.71 9.66 16.20
CA ASP A 31 20.93 9.22 16.89
C ASP A 31 21.78 8.26 16.02
N ARG A 32 21.14 7.36 15.28
CA ARG A 32 21.82 6.48 14.33
C ARG A 32 22.47 7.29 13.19
N ALA A 33 21.75 8.27 12.65
CA ALA A 33 22.26 9.13 11.57
C ALA A 33 23.48 9.93 12.03
N GLU A 34 23.47 10.44 13.26
CA GLU A 34 24.61 11.17 13.83
C GLU A 34 25.83 10.24 13.98
N ARG A 35 25.66 9.03 14.50
CA ARG A 35 26.74 8.05 14.60
C ARG A 35 27.35 7.68 13.25
N VAL A 36 26.52 7.51 12.22
CA VAL A 36 26.97 7.24 10.85
C VAL A 36 27.77 8.43 10.29
N ARG A 37 27.31 9.66 10.49
CA ARG A 37 28.00 10.88 10.04
C ARG A 37 29.35 11.04 10.71
N ASN A 38 29.47 10.69 11.98
CA ASN A 38 30.69 10.78 12.75
C ASN A 38 31.68 9.61 12.48
N GLY A 39 31.33 8.69 11.58
CA GLY A 39 32.21 7.55 11.26
C GLY A 39 32.33 6.48 12.36
N ASN A 40 31.44 6.52 13.35
CA ASN A 40 31.45 5.64 14.53
C ASN A 40 30.79 4.28 14.31
N VAL A 41 30.33 3.98 13.07
CA VAL A 41 29.62 2.73 12.74
C VAL A 41 30.17 2.18 11.42
N ASP A 42 30.39 0.87 11.37
CA ASP A 42 30.72 0.19 10.10
C ASP A 42 29.56 0.39 9.10
N PRO A 43 29.80 0.92 7.87
CA PRO A 43 28.78 1.12 6.85
C PRO A 43 28.02 -0.16 6.45
N ARG A 44 28.59 -1.34 6.70
CA ARG A 44 27.93 -2.63 6.48
C ARG A 44 26.89 -2.93 7.56
N THR A 45 27.10 -2.41 8.78
CA THR A 45 26.17 -2.59 9.91
C THR A 45 25.04 -1.58 9.83
N ASP A 46 25.37 -0.29 9.65
CA ASP A 46 24.37 0.78 9.51
C ASP A 46 24.88 1.89 8.58
N ASN A 47 23.95 2.52 7.85
CA ASN A 47 24.27 3.58 6.92
C ASN A 47 23.01 4.43 6.64
N MET A 48 23.19 5.61 6.02
CA MET A 48 22.09 6.53 5.75
C MET A 48 20.97 5.92 4.89
N LEU A 49 21.29 5.04 3.93
CA LEU A 49 20.30 4.38 3.09
C LEU A 49 19.42 3.43 3.92
N LYS A 50 20.03 2.66 4.82
CA LYS A 50 19.29 1.76 5.73
C LYS A 50 18.39 2.55 6.67
N ILE A 51 18.89 3.63 7.28
CA ILE A 51 18.11 4.51 8.16
C ILE A 51 16.93 5.12 7.42
N THR A 52 17.15 5.63 6.20
CA THR A 52 16.06 6.19 5.36
C THR A 52 15.01 5.14 5.02
N ASN A 53 15.44 3.91 4.69
CA ASN A 53 14.51 2.82 4.40
C ASN A 53 13.72 2.39 5.64
N ASP A 54 14.38 2.34 6.81
CA ASP A 54 13.70 2.07 8.08
C ASP A 54 12.67 3.18 8.40
N GLY A 55 13.02 4.45 8.17
CA GLY A 55 12.09 5.57 8.33
C GLY A 55 10.86 5.45 7.42
N ARG A 56 11.04 5.06 6.17
CA ARG A 56 9.92 4.81 5.25
C ARG A 56 9.03 3.65 5.73
N LYS A 57 9.62 2.57 6.20
CA LYS A 57 8.88 1.43 6.76
C LYS A 57 8.08 1.85 7.99
N LEU A 58 8.71 2.57 8.93
CA LEU A 58 8.04 3.09 10.13
C LEU A 58 6.87 4.00 9.78
N ALA A 59 7.03 4.87 8.80
CA ALA A 59 5.98 5.78 8.34
C ALA A 59 4.79 5.06 7.72
N LEU A 60 4.99 3.85 7.20
CA LEU A 60 3.94 3.00 6.68
C LEU A 60 3.28 2.17 7.79
N ASP A 61 4.09 1.35 8.46
CA ASP A 61 3.66 0.46 9.54
C ASP A 61 4.86 0.06 10.40
N GLN A 62 4.76 0.28 11.71
CA GLN A 62 5.83 -0.04 12.66
C GLN A 62 6.21 -1.52 12.69
N ARG A 63 5.28 -2.42 12.35
CA ARG A 63 5.51 -3.87 12.27
C ARG A 63 6.49 -4.26 11.16
N LEU A 64 6.74 -3.37 10.19
CA LEU A 64 7.79 -3.55 9.17
C LEU A 64 9.22 -3.37 9.71
N ILE A 65 9.34 -2.74 10.89
CA ILE A 65 10.61 -2.62 11.61
C ILE A 65 10.77 -3.77 12.60
N ASN A 66 9.69 -4.07 13.34
CA ASN A 66 9.65 -5.15 14.30
C ASN A 66 8.22 -5.73 14.34
N ASP A 67 8.06 -6.95 13.88
CA ASP A 67 6.79 -7.66 13.79
C ASP A 67 6.16 -8.01 15.14
N LEU A 68 6.91 -7.87 16.23
CA LEU A 68 6.40 -8.00 17.60
C LEU A 68 5.67 -6.75 18.09
N LEU A 69 5.78 -5.62 17.38
CA LEU A 69 5.04 -4.41 17.73
C LEU A 69 3.54 -4.58 17.44
N PRO A 70 2.66 -3.95 18.23
CA PRO A 70 1.23 -4.03 18.02
C PRO A 70 0.84 -3.34 16.70
N ASP A 71 -0.33 -3.71 16.17
CA ASP A 71 -0.98 -2.97 15.12
C ASP A 71 -1.41 -1.59 15.67
N GLU A 72 -0.92 -0.52 15.02
CA GLU A 72 -1.26 0.85 15.43
C GLU A 72 -2.62 1.24 14.82
N PRO A 73 -3.67 1.48 15.63
CA PRO A 73 -5.01 1.78 15.12
C PRO A 73 -5.05 2.98 14.17
N GLU A 74 -4.24 4.01 14.44
CA GLU A 74 -4.15 5.23 13.65
C GLU A 74 -3.02 5.14 12.59
N SER A 75 -2.66 3.93 12.13
CA SER A 75 -1.67 3.76 11.08
C SER A 75 -2.23 4.12 9.70
N LYS A 76 -1.33 4.46 8.77
CA LYS A 76 -1.70 4.69 7.35
C LYS A 76 -2.37 3.45 6.75
N VAL A 77 -1.95 2.26 7.15
CA VAL A 77 -2.53 1.00 6.67
C VAL A 77 -3.97 0.88 7.12
N ASN A 78 -4.25 1.14 8.40
CA ASN A 78 -5.61 1.08 8.93
C ASN A 78 -6.53 2.14 8.33
N LEU A 79 -6.04 3.36 8.14
CA LEU A 79 -6.79 4.40 7.44
C LEU A 79 -7.09 4.01 6.00
N CYS A 80 -6.12 3.45 5.28
CA CYS A 80 -6.34 2.95 3.92
C CYS A 80 -7.41 1.85 3.87
N VAL A 81 -7.40 0.93 4.83
CA VAL A 81 -8.42 -0.13 4.96
C VAL A 81 -9.81 0.48 5.18
N GLU A 82 -9.91 1.48 6.07
CA GLU A 82 -11.18 2.15 6.35
C GLU A 82 -11.75 2.84 5.12
N ASN A 83 -10.91 3.63 4.44
CA ASN A 83 -11.29 4.33 3.22
C ASN A 83 -11.67 3.35 2.09
N ALA A 84 -10.90 2.28 1.94
CA ALA A 84 -11.18 1.27 0.92
C ALA A 84 -12.50 0.55 1.19
N TYR A 85 -12.81 0.25 2.45
CA TYR A 85 -14.08 -0.33 2.84
C TYR A 85 -15.24 0.62 2.56
N GLN A 86 -15.14 1.88 2.98
CA GLN A 86 -16.17 2.89 2.75
C GLN A 86 -16.48 3.07 1.25
N VAL A 87 -15.43 3.22 0.42
CA VAL A 87 -15.61 3.34 -1.03
C VAL A 87 -16.21 2.07 -1.64
N TRP A 88 -15.81 0.88 -1.14
CA TRP A 88 -16.39 -0.38 -1.60
C TRP A 88 -17.88 -0.46 -1.28
N GLU A 89 -18.30 -0.06 -0.09
CA GLU A 89 -19.69 -0.06 0.35
C GLU A 89 -20.53 0.93 -0.49
N GLU A 90 -20.08 2.19 -0.60
CA GLU A 90 -20.74 3.25 -1.35
C GLU A 90 -20.89 2.93 -2.84
N SER A 91 -19.87 2.29 -3.44
CA SER A 91 -19.85 1.97 -4.87
C SER A 91 -20.36 0.57 -5.21
N THR A 92 -21.00 -0.12 -4.27
CA THR A 92 -21.56 -1.46 -4.48
C THR A 92 -22.58 -1.53 -5.61
N PRO A 93 -23.48 -0.53 -5.81
CA PRO A 93 -24.41 -0.56 -6.93
C PRO A 93 -23.72 -0.57 -8.30
N ASP A 94 -22.60 0.15 -8.43
CA ASP A 94 -21.86 0.32 -9.69
C ASP A 94 -20.71 -0.68 -9.85
N LYS A 95 -20.40 -1.43 -8.81
CA LYS A 95 -19.25 -2.35 -8.74
C LYS A 95 -17.93 -1.67 -9.14
N SER A 96 -17.73 -0.43 -8.70
CA SER A 96 -16.52 0.33 -8.99
C SER A 96 -15.27 -0.36 -8.44
N THR A 97 -14.17 -0.23 -9.15
CA THR A 97 -12.89 -0.79 -8.76
C THR A 97 -11.99 0.27 -8.14
N GLN A 98 -11.27 -0.11 -7.08
CA GLN A 98 -10.26 0.69 -6.42
C GLN A 98 -8.87 0.13 -6.70
N LEU A 99 -7.90 1.02 -6.89
CA LEU A 99 -6.49 0.67 -7.00
C LEU A 99 -5.76 1.16 -5.74
N ILE A 100 -5.09 0.27 -5.04
CA ILE A 100 -4.25 0.61 -3.89
C ILE A 100 -2.79 0.42 -4.28
N PHE A 101 -2.02 1.51 -4.23
CA PHE A 101 -0.59 1.48 -4.53
C PHE A 101 0.22 1.38 -3.25
N CYS A 102 1.05 0.34 -3.15
CA CYS A 102 1.99 0.16 -2.06
C CYS A 102 3.32 -0.37 -2.60
N ASP A 103 4.36 0.45 -2.53
CA ASP A 103 5.70 0.13 -3.05
C ASP A 103 6.57 -0.59 -2.03
N LEU A 104 6.18 -0.55 -0.76
CA LEU A 104 6.87 -1.25 0.32
C LEU A 104 6.14 -2.53 0.70
N SER A 105 6.89 -3.49 1.25
CA SER A 105 6.32 -4.71 1.83
C SER A 105 5.50 -5.54 0.84
N THR A 106 5.98 -5.69 -0.39
CA THR A 106 5.36 -6.60 -1.36
C THR A 106 5.34 -8.03 -0.82
N PRO A 107 4.30 -8.82 -1.16
CA PRO A 107 4.16 -10.19 -0.66
C PRO A 107 5.39 -11.05 -0.93
N LYS A 108 5.82 -11.79 0.08
CA LYS A 108 6.88 -12.79 0.01
C LYS A 108 6.34 -14.13 0.49
N ALA A 109 6.86 -15.20 -0.08
CA ALA A 109 6.46 -16.55 0.29
C ALA A 109 7.15 -17.08 1.56
N ASP A 110 7.74 -16.19 2.39
CA ASP A 110 8.54 -16.55 3.57
C ASP A 110 7.78 -16.51 4.89
N GLY A 111 6.48 -16.18 4.84
CA GLY A 111 5.62 -16.06 6.02
C GLY A 111 5.88 -14.84 6.89
N THR A 112 6.76 -13.92 6.48
CA THR A 112 6.98 -12.66 7.19
C THR A 112 5.80 -11.73 7.03
N PHE A 113 5.58 -10.87 8.05
CA PHE A 113 4.57 -9.83 7.98
C PHE A 113 4.73 -8.99 6.72
N ASN A 114 3.63 -8.78 6.01
CA ASN A 114 3.57 -7.86 4.88
C ASN A 114 2.24 -7.12 4.84
N VAL A 115 2.29 -5.88 4.35
CA VAL A 115 1.14 -4.97 4.32
C VAL A 115 0.04 -5.46 3.38
N TYR A 116 0.38 -6.14 2.29
CA TYR A 116 -0.62 -6.63 1.33
C TYR A 116 -1.57 -7.65 1.95
N ASP A 117 -1.01 -8.64 2.65
CA ASP A 117 -1.82 -9.65 3.33
C ASP A 117 -2.59 -9.04 4.50
N ASP A 118 -1.98 -8.14 5.27
CA ASP A 118 -2.63 -7.44 6.38
C ASP A 118 -3.85 -6.62 5.90
N VAL A 119 -3.71 -5.85 4.82
CA VAL A 119 -4.81 -5.10 4.20
C VAL A 119 -5.92 -6.05 3.74
N ARG A 120 -5.58 -7.14 3.04
CA ARG A 120 -6.56 -8.12 2.58
C ARG A 120 -7.32 -8.76 3.74
N GLU A 121 -6.63 -9.23 4.77
CA GLU A 121 -7.27 -9.86 5.92
C GLU A 121 -8.19 -8.88 6.67
N LYS A 122 -7.78 -7.63 6.84
CA LYS A 122 -8.60 -6.59 7.46
C LYS A 122 -9.85 -6.25 6.63
N LEU A 123 -9.72 -6.16 5.32
CA LEU A 123 -10.86 -5.93 4.43
C LEU A 123 -11.85 -7.12 4.44
N VAL A 124 -11.32 -8.35 4.45
CA VAL A 124 -12.15 -9.56 4.58
C VAL A 124 -12.86 -9.59 5.94
N ALA A 125 -12.16 -9.21 7.02
CA ALA A 125 -12.75 -9.12 8.36
C ALA A 125 -13.88 -8.08 8.44
N LYS A 126 -13.84 -7.03 7.60
CA LYS A 126 -14.92 -6.05 7.45
C LYS A 126 -16.10 -6.56 6.60
N GLY A 127 -15.98 -7.72 5.96
CA GLY A 127 -17.05 -8.36 5.19
C GLY A 127 -16.90 -8.29 3.66
N ILE A 128 -15.78 -7.79 3.15
CA ILE A 128 -15.50 -7.82 1.70
C ILE A 128 -15.16 -9.25 1.29
N PRO A 129 -15.82 -9.81 0.27
CA PRO A 129 -15.48 -11.14 -0.24
C PRO A 129 -14.01 -11.22 -0.69
N ARG A 130 -13.31 -12.28 -0.26
CA ARG A 130 -11.87 -12.44 -0.58
C ARG A 130 -11.59 -12.44 -2.09
N GLU A 131 -12.50 -12.97 -2.89
CA GLU A 131 -12.43 -13.02 -4.35
C GLU A 131 -12.52 -11.64 -5.02
N GLU A 132 -13.04 -10.63 -4.33
CA GLU A 132 -13.10 -9.25 -4.82
C GLU A 132 -11.79 -8.47 -4.59
N ILE A 133 -10.82 -9.07 -3.85
CA ILE A 133 -9.53 -8.49 -3.53
C ILE A 133 -8.44 -9.28 -4.24
N ALA A 134 -7.61 -8.61 -5.03
CA ALA A 134 -6.51 -9.25 -5.75
C ALA A 134 -5.20 -8.46 -5.64
N PHE A 135 -4.09 -9.15 -5.83
CA PHE A 135 -2.76 -8.55 -5.92
C PHE A 135 -2.22 -8.70 -7.33
N ILE A 136 -1.70 -7.62 -7.91
CA ILE A 136 -1.03 -7.69 -9.23
C ILE A 136 0.15 -8.67 -9.22
N HIS A 137 0.75 -8.89 -8.04
CA HIS A 137 1.89 -9.79 -7.85
C HIS A 137 1.53 -11.27 -8.02
N GLU A 138 0.25 -11.63 -7.92
CA GLU A 138 -0.26 -12.98 -8.16
C GLU A 138 -0.36 -13.29 -9.68
N ALA A 139 -0.40 -12.24 -10.51
CA ALA A 139 -0.46 -12.34 -11.97
C ALA A 139 0.92 -12.14 -12.61
N ASN A 140 1.78 -13.16 -12.52
CA ASN A 140 3.18 -13.12 -12.94
C ASN A 140 3.43 -13.46 -14.43
N THR A 141 2.37 -13.70 -15.20
CA THR A 141 2.43 -13.90 -16.67
C THR A 141 1.47 -12.95 -17.35
N GLU A 142 1.71 -12.64 -18.62
CA GLU A 142 0.83 -11.74 -19.39
C GLU A 142 -0.59 -12.31 -19.51
N THR A 143 -0.73 -13.62 -19.64
CA THR A 143 -2.05 -14.29 -19.65
C THR A 143 -2.80 -14.07 -18.34
N LYS A 144 -2.15 -14.32 -17.19
CA LYS A 144 -2.75 -14.09 -15.86
C LYS A 144 -3.08 -12.63 -15.62
N LYS A 145 -2.25 -11.68 -16.12
CA LYS A 145 -2.56 -10.26 -16.05
C LYS A 145 -3.80 -9.92 -16.88
N ALA A 146 -3.91 -10.44 -18.08
CA ALA A 146 -5.07 -10.22 -18.94
C ALA A 146 -6.36 -10.76 -18.29
N GLU A 147 -6.31 -11.95 -17.69
CA GLU A 147 -7.42 -12.53 -16.93
C GLU A 147 -7.78 -11.67 -15.70
N LEU A 148 -6.79 -11.24 -14.92
CA LEU A 148 -7.01 -10.38 -13.77
C LEU A 148 -7.67 -9.06 -14.18
N PHE A 149 -7.18 -8.41 -15.23
CA PHE A 149 -7.75 -7.17 -15.72
C PHE A 149 -9.16 -7.37 -16.33
N ALA A 150 -9.47 -8.54 -16.88
CA ALA A 150 -10.84 -8.87 -17.27
C ALA A 150 -11.77 -8.95 -16.05
N LYS A 151 -11.34 -9.57 -14.95
CA LYS A 151 -12.09 -9.61 -13.68
C LYS A 151 -12.27 -8.22 -13.07
N VAL A 152 -11.25 -7.37 -13.14
CA VAL A 152 -11.34 -5.96 -12.71
C VAL A 152 -12.39 -5.21 -13.53
N ARG A 153 -12.33 -5.29 -14.86
CA ARG A 153 -13.28 -4.61 -15.76
C ARG A 153 -14.73 -5.12 -15.61
N SER A 154 -14.90 -6.37 -15.23
CA SER A 154 -16.24 -6.95 -14.99
C SER A 154 -16.80 -6.69 -13.60
N GLY A 155 -16.03 -6.03 -12.71
CA GLY A 155 -16.41 -5.79 -11.32
C GLY A 155 -16.39 -7.05 -10.44
N GLN A 156 -15.75 -8.14 -10.90
CA GLN A 156 -15.50 -9.32 -10.07
C GLN A 156 -14.37 -9.07 -9.06
N VAL A 157 -13.35 -8.30 -9.46
CA VAL A 157 -12.31 -7.79 -8.56
C VAL A 157 -12.56 -6.30 -8.40
N ARG A 158 -12.83 -5.89 -7.18
CA ARG A 158 -13.18 -4.51 -6.84
C ARG A 158 -12.05 -3.77 -6.12
N ILE A 159 -11.09 -4.51 -5.56
CA ILE A 159 -9.91 -3.93 -4.92
C ILE A 159 -8.67 -4.61 -5.49
N LEU A 160 -7.82 -3.84 -6.16
CA LEU A 160 -6.57 -4.33 -6.73
C LEU A 160 -5.39 -3.63 -6.06
N LEU A 161 -4.56 -4.40 -5.36
CA LEU A 161 -3.34 -3.91 -4.75
C LEU A 161 -2.13 -4.18 -5.66
N GLY A 162 -1.22 -3.22 -5.72
CA GLY A 162 0.02 -3.40 -6.46
C GLY A 162 1.03 -2.29 -6.22
N SER A 163 2.26 -2.55 -6.66
CA SER A 163 3.31 -1.53 -6.65
C SER A 163 3.21 -0.63 -7.88
N THR A 164 3.67 0.60 -7.74
CA THR A 164 3.72 1.58 -8.83
C THR A 164 4.39 1.01 -10.10
N PRO A 165 5.53 0.30 -10.03
CA PRO A 165 6.14 -0.29 -11.22
C PRO A 165 5.27 -1.35 -11.91
N LYS A 166 4.41 -2.06 -11.18
CA LYS A 166 3.57 -3.12 -11.74
C LYS A 166 2.19 -2.66 -12.20
N LEU A 167 1.63 -1.62 -11.57
CA LEU A 167 0.31 -1.08 -11.90
C LEU A 167 0.36 0.25 -12.65
N GLY A 168 1.45 1.05 -12.49
CA GLY A 168 1.51 2.42 -12.97
C GLY A 168 1.84 2.57 -14.46
N ALA A 169 2.56 1.64 -15.07
CA ALA A 169 3.01 1.75 -16.45
C ALA A 169 2.35 0.70 -17.35
N GLY A 170 1.65 1.17 -18.41
CA GLY A 170 1.11 0.31 -19.45
C GLY A 170 -0.13 -0.51 -19.07
N THR A 171 -0.69 -0.29 -17.90
CA THR A 171 -1.91 -0.98 -17.45
C THR A 171 -3.14 -0.21 -17.92
N ASN A 172 -3.80 -0.69 -18.95
CA ASN A 172 -5.07 -0.13 -19.42
C ASN A 172 -6.23 -0.72 -18.61
N ILE A 173 -6.39 -0.27 -17.38
CA ILE A 173 -7.55 -0.57 -16.55
C ILE A 173 -8.60 0.51 -16.84
N ARG A 174 -9.36 0.34 -17.91
CA ARG A 174 -10.59 1.12 -18.13
C ARG A 174 -11.69 0.51 -17.25
N ALA A 175 -11.70 0.86 -15.97
CA ALA A 175 -12.84 0.65 -15.11
C ALA A 175 -13.76 1.88 -15.20
N THR A 176 -15.04 1.68 -15.09
CA THR A 176 -16.08 2.73 -15.24
C THR A 176 -15.98 3.82 -14.16
N CYS A 177 -15.28 3.55 -13.06
CA CYS A 177 -14.87 4.51 -12.05
C CYS A 177 -13.66 3.94 -11.30
N CYS A 178 -12.50 4.59 -11.39
CA CYS A 178 -11.33 4.24 -10.58
C CYS A 178 -11.14 5.32 -9.52
N ARG A 179 -11.29 4.96 -8.25
CA ARG A 179 -10.69 5.73 -7.16
C ARG A 179 -9.30 5.16 -6.91
N THR A 180 -8.28 5.98 -6.99
CA THR A 180 -6.91 5.61 -6.62
C THR A 180 -6.67 6.07 -5.20
N ASN A 181 -6.62 5.15 -4.25
CA ASN A 181 -6.05 5.42 -2.94
C ASN A 181 -4.52 5.43 -3.14
N SER A 182 -3.99 6.62 -3.42
CA SER A 182 -2.58 6.79 -3.70
C SER A 182 -1.75 6.76 -2.43
N ASN A 183 -0.68 5.99 -2.51
CA ASN A 183 0.51 6.02 -1.67
C ASN A 183 0.30 5.90 -0.16
N VAL A 184 0.13 4.66 0.25
CA VAL A 184 0.61 4.21 1.53
C VAL A 184 2.13 4.04 1.40
N GLY A 185 2.92 5.14 1.60
CA GLY A 185 4.37 5.09 1.48
C GLY A 185 4.98 6.46 1.57
#